data_01c18326beacfe4ce9f9d4c3f034d185
#
_entry.id   01c18326beacfe4ce9f9d4c3f034d185
#
_cell.length_a   1.000
_cell.length_b   1.000
_cell.length_c   1.000
_cell.angle_alpha   90.00
_cell.angle_beta   90.00
_cell.angle_gamma   90.00
#
_symmetry.space_group_name_H-M   'P 1'
#
loop_
_entity.id
_entity.type
_entity.pdbx_description
1 polymer ?
#
loop_
_entity_poly.entity_id
_entity_poly.type
_entity_poly.pdbx_seq_one_letter_code
_entity_poly.pdbx_strand_id
1 'polypeptide(L)'
;MNDTFDTETLRLLDETREVRIETRRDGYSPEHRTIIWVVVVEGEVFVRSVRGRRGRWYREISSNPEGALHVEDDRIPVRAVSVTEGATVDAVSAAFRSKYQQSSPASTEAMLRAETLPTTLKLSPA
;
A
#
# COMPACT_ATOMS: atom_id res chain seq x y z
N MET A 1 0.16 -10.95 -20.23
CA MET A 1 0.58 -9.83 -19.38
C MET A 1 0.19 -10.12 -17.94
N ASN A 2 1.15 -10.02 -17.02
CA ASN A 2 0.87 -10.32 -15.62
C ASN A 2 0.41 -9.08 -14.87
N ASP A 3 -0.77 -9.18 -14.25
CA ASP A 3 -1.25 -8.14 -13.35
C ASP A 3 -0.79 -8.37 -11.91
N THR A 4 0.08 -9.36 -11.69
CA THR A 4 0.58 -9.71 -10.38
C THR A 4 2.11 -9.67 -10.37
N PHE A 5 2.66 -9.42 -9.18
CA PHE A 5 4.10 -9.46 -8.99
C PHE A 5 4.59 -10.91 -8.99
N ASP A 6 5.87 -11.10 -9.29
CA ASP A 6 6.45 -12.44 -9.21
C ASP A 6 6.53 -12.91 -7.75
N THR A 7 6.79 -14.21 -7.58
CA THR A 7 6.81 -14.84 -6.27
C THR A 7 7.87 -14.23 -5.34
N GLU A 8 9.03 -13.89 -5.87
CA GLU A 8 10.09 -13.30 -5.05
C GLU A 8 9.73 -11.91 -4.55
N THR A 9 9.14 -11.10 -5.42
CA THR A 9 8.68 -9.76 -5.02
C THR A 9 7.59 -9.85 -3.97
N LEU A 10 6.63 -10.75 -4.15
CA LEU A 10 5.57 -10.95 -3.16
C LEU A 10 6.13 -11.38 -1.81
N ARG A 11 7.09 -12.29 -1.81
CA ARG A 11 7.72 -12.72 -0.56
C ARG A 11 8.47 -11.59 0.11
N LEU A 12 9.22 -10.81 -0.66
CA LEU A 12 9.95 -9.66 -0.14
C LEU A 12 8.99 -8.67 0.52
N LEU A 13 7.89 -8.33 -0.13
CA LEU A 13 6.91 -7.40 0.41
C LEU A 13 6.20 -7.97 1.64
N ASP A 14 5.91 -9.28 1.64
CA ASP A 14 5.26 -9.92 2.77
C ASP A 14 6.15 -9.94 4.02
N GLU A 15 7.45 -10.08 3.84
CA GLU A 15 8.41 -10.17 4.94
C GLU A 15 8.94 -8.81 5.38
N THR A 16 8.78 -7.78 4.58
CA THR A 16 9.30 -6.45 4.88
C THR A 16 8.27 -5.66 5.67
N ARG A 17 8.70 -5.08 6.79
CA ARG A 17 7.81 -4.34 7.69
C ARG A 17 7.41 -2.99 7.11
N GLU A 18 8.40 -2.21 6.64
CA GLU A 18 8.15 -0.86 6.13
C GLU A 18 8.79 -0.71 4.77
N VAL A 19 8.05 -0.08 3.87
CA VAL A 19 8.53 0.27 2.53
C VAL A 19 8.33 1.76 2.33
N ARG A 20 8.89 2.32 1.27
CA ARG A 20 8.63 3.71 0.90
C ARG A 20 7.84 3.72 -0.39
N ILE A 21 6.74 4.45 -0.39
CA ILE A 21 5.97 4.65 -1.61
C ILE A 21 6.39 5.96 -2.24
N GLU A 22 6.75 5.90 -3.52
CA GLU A 22 7.10 7.05 -4.34
C GLU A 22 5.85 7.50 -5.07
N THR A 23 5.49 8.77 -4.88
CA THR A 23 4.31 9.35 -5.54
C THR A 23 4.66 10.72 -6.09
N ARG A 24 3.90 11.17 -7.09
CA ARG A 24 3.98 12.51 -7.66
C ARG A 24 2.57 13.02 -7.89
N ARG A 25 2.36 14.30 -7.69
CA ARG A 25 1.06 14.91 -7.99
C ARG A 25 0.73 14.80 -9.48
N ASP A 26 1.73 14.98 -10.33
CA ASP A 26 1.61 14.88 -11.79
C ASP A 26 2.99 14.61 -12.38
N GLY A 27 3.08 14.51 -13.71
CA GLY A 27 4.33 14.20 -14.40
C GLY A 27 5.42 15.27 -14.31
N TYR A 28 5.08 16.47 -13.84
CA TYR A 28 6.02 17.59 -13.74
C TYR A 28 6.39 17.95 -12.31
N SER A 29 5.69 17.38 -11.33
CA SER A 29 5.95 17.65 -9.92
C SER A 29 7.07 16.75 -9.40
N PRO A 30 7.78 17.19 -8.35
CA PRO A 30 8.81 16.34 -7.76
C PRO A 30 8.21 15.11 -7.11
N GLU A 31 9.00 14.06 -7.04
CA GLU A 31 8.59 12.86 -6.33
C GLU A 31 8.67 13.06 -4.83
N HIS A 32 7.79 12.37 -4.13
CA HIS A 32 7.85 12.26 -2.68
C HIS A 32 7.92 10.78 -2.32
N ARG A 33 8.66 10.46 -1.26
CA ARG A 33 8.74 9.09 -0.75
C ARG A 33 8.27 9.08 0.69
N THR A 34 7.33 8.22 0.99
CA THR A 34 6.70 8.14 2.32
C THR A 34 6.81 6.72 2.84
N ILE A 35 7.18 6.58 4.11
CA ILE A 35 7.21 5.26 4.75
C ILE A 35 5.79 4.80 4.98
N ILE A 36 5.48 3.59 4.52
CA ILE A 36 4.15 3.00 4.68
C ILE A 36 4.27 1.52 5.04
N TRP A 37 3.15 0.95 5.45
CA TRP A 37 3.00 -0.48 5.64
C TRP A 37 2.42 -1.12 4.40
N VAL A 38 2.75 -2.39 4.19
CA VAL A 38 2.30 -3.15 3.03
C VAL A 38 1.90 -4.55 3.48
N VAL A 39 0.82 -5.07 2.89
CA VAL A 39 0.39 -6.45 3.13
C VAL A 39 0.18 -7.17 1.81
N VAL A 40 0.34 -8.48 1.85
CA VAL A 40 0.10 -9.35 0.70
C VAL A 40 -1.05 -10.28 1.07
N VAL A 41 -2.07 -10.32 0.23
CA VAL A 41 -3.26 -11.14 0.43
C VAL A 41 -3.55 -11.88 -0.88
N GLU A 42 -3.45 -13.19 -0.82
CA GLU A 42 -3.75 -14.06 -1.99
C GLU A 42 -3.00 -13.61 -3.25
N GLY A 43 -1.73 -13.31 -3.11
CA GLY A 43 -0.88 -12.92 -4.23
C GLY A 43 -1.06 -11.49 -4.71
N GLU A 44 -1.84 -10.68 -4.00
CA GLU A 44 -2.04 -9.28 -4.32
C GLU A 44 -1.52 -8.38 -3.22
N VAL A 45 -1.08 -7.18 -3.58
CA VAL A 45 -0.41 -6.24 -2.69
C VAL A 45 -1.36 -5.09 -2.36
N PHE A 46 -1.49 -4.77 -1.06
CA PHE A 46 -2.38 -3.72 -0.61
C PHE A 46 -1.69 -2.77 0.37
N VAL A 47 -2.12 -1.52 0.32
CA VAL A 47 -1.64 -0.45 1.21
C VAL A 47 -2.83 0.39 1.67
N ARG A 48 -2.62 1.15 2.75
CA ARG A 48 -3.62 2.08 3.28
C ARG A 48 -2.94 3.34 3.77
N SER A 49 -3.67 4.46 3.74
CA SER A 49 -3.20 5.73 4.27
C SER A 49 -3.69 5.88 5.72
N VAL A 50 -2.75 5.87 6.67
CA VAL A 50 -3.11 6.03 8.09
C VAL A 50 -3.78 7.37 8.38
N ARG A 51 -3.51 8.38 7.57
CA ARG A 51 -4.14 9.71 7.70
C ARG A 51 -5.45 9.80 6.93
N GLY A 52 -5.94 8.68 6.41
CA GLY A 52 -7.13 8.66 5.59
C GLY A 52 -6.92 9.40 4.28
N ARG A 53 -7.98 9.98 3.76
CA ARG A 53 -7.95 10.69 2.48
C ARG A 53 -7.14 11.98 2.50
N ARG A 54 -6.75 12.46 3.68
CA ARG A 54 -5.97 13.69 3.82
C ARG A 54 -4.47 13.46 3.65
N GLY A 55 -4.01 12.21 3.67
CA GLY A 55 -2.60 11.90 3.50
C GLY A 55 -2.08 12.39 2.15
N ARG A 56 -0.90 13.04 2.15
CA ARG A 56 -0.33 13.58 0.91
C ARG A 56 -0.09 12.50 -0.13
N TRP A 57 0.56 11.41 0.24
CA TRP A 57 0.86 10.37 -0.74
C TRP A 57 -0.41 9.75 -1.32
N TYR A 58 -1.45 9.60 -0.48
CA TYR A 58 -2.72 9.06 -0.94
C TYR A 58 -3.37 10.00 -1.97
N ARG A 59 -3.35 11.30 -1.70
CA ARG A 59 -3.90 12.29 -2.63
C ARG A 59 -3.12 12.30 -3.94
N GLU A 60 -1.79 12.20 -3.86
CA GLU A 60 -0.95 12.19 -5.06
C GLU A 60 -1.22 10.95 -5.91
N ILE A 61 -1.24 9.76 -5.30
CA ILE A 61 -1.45 8.54 -6.08
C ILE A 61 -2.91 8.41 -6.57
N SER A 62 -3.85 9.04 -5.89
CA SER A 62 -5.24 9.08 -6.36
C SER A 62 -5.38 9.96 -7.60
N SER A 63 -4.58 11.01 -7.68
CA SER A 63 -4.54 11.93 -8.82
C SER A 63 -3.70 11.38 -9.97
N ASN A 64 -2.59 10.72 -9.65
CA ASN A 64 -1.65 10.12 -10.58
C ASN A 64 -1.36 8.70 -10.10
N PRO A 65 -2.04 7.68 -10.62
CA PRO A 65 -2.02 6.33 -10.03
C PRO A 65 -0.73 5.56 -10.23
N GLU A 66 0.24 6.08 -10.94
CA GLU A 66 1.52 5.43 -11.13
C GLU A 66 2.54 5.91 -10.11
N GLY A 67 3.24 4.98 -9.49
CA GLY A 67 4.27 5.27 -8.52
C GLY A 67 5.25 4.12 -8.44
N ALA A 68 5.92 3.99 -7.31
CA ALA A 68 6.83 2.87 -7.08
C ALA A 68 6.95 2.58 -5.61
N LEU A 69 7.26 1.33 -5.29
CA LEU A 69 7.67 0.95 -3.95
C LEU A 69 9.19 0.85 -3.92
N HIS A 70 9.79 1.39 -2.88
CA HIS A 70 11.22 1.27 -2.62
C HIS A 70 11.40 0.33 -1.44
N VAL A 71 12.04 -0.80 -1.70
CA VAL A 71 12.28 -1.85 -0.72
C VAL A 71 13.75 -2.20 -0.82
N GLU A 72 14.51 -1.95 0.25
CA GLU A 72 15.95 -2.10 0.23
C GLU A 72 16.53 -1.26 -0.93
N ASP A 73 17.26 -1.85 -1.85
CA ASP A 73 17.82 -1.13 -2.99
C ASP A 73 16.97 -1.24 -4.26
N ASP A 74 15.82 -1.89 -4.14
CA ASP A 74 14.94 -2.14 -5.30
C ASP A 74 13.88 -1.06 -5.46
N ARG A 75 13.64 -0.67 -6.69
CA ARG A 75 12.52 0.18 -7.07
C ARG A 75 11.53 -0.65 -7.87
N ILE A 76 10.34 -0.78 -7.35
CA ILE A 76 9.28 -1.62 -7.93
C ILE A 76 8.16 -0.72 -8.46
N PRO A 77 8.09 -0.47 -9.78
CA PRO A 77 7.00 0.35 -10.33
C PRO A 77 5.64 -0.28 -10.07
N VAL A 78 4.68 0.55 -9.67
CA VAL A 78 3.33 0.08 -9.34
C VAL A 78 2.27 1.00 -9.92
N ARG A 79 1.08 0.44 -10.08
CA ARG A 79 -0.13 1.19 -10.40
C ARG A 79 -1.17 0.91 -9.32
N ALA A 80 -1.78 1.96 -8.80
CA ALA A 80 -2.74 1.86 -7.71
C ALA A 80 -4.18 1.86 -8.22
N VAL A 81 -5.00 1.00 -7.61
CA VAL A 81 -6.44 0.92 -7.90
C VAL A 81 -7.18 0.89 -6.57
N SER A 82 -8.22 1.71 -6.45
CA SER A 82 -9.04 1.73 -5.23
C SER A 82 -9.78 0.41 -5.06
N VAL A 83 -9.83 -0.05 -3.82
CA VAL A 83 -10.55 -1.27 -3.45
C VAL A 83 -11.81 -0.86 -2.71
N THR A 84 -12.97 -1.25 -3.27
CA THR A 84 -14.28 -0.91 -2.68
C THR A 84 -15.07 -2.13 -2.24
N GLU A 85 -14.65 -3.32 -2.64
CA GLU A 85 -15.34 -4.56 -2.26
C GLU A 85 -15.14 -4.86 -0.79
N GLY A 86 -16.23 -5.01 -0.04
CA GLY A 86 -16.18 -5.22 1.40
C GLY A 86 -15.40 -6.45 1.83
N ALA A 87 -15.54 -7.57 1.12
CA ALA A 87 -14.82 -8.80 1.46
C ALA A 87 -13.31 -8.60 1.33
N THR A 88 -12.87 -7.89 0.29
CA THR A 88 -11.44 -7.60 0.11
C THR A 88 -10.93 -6.65 1.19
N VAL A 89 -11.69 -5.60 1.49
CA VAL A 89 -11.33 -4.66 2.56
C VAL A 89 -11.18 -5.40 3.89
N ASP A 90 -12.08 -6.32 4.20
CA ASP A 90 -12.01 -7.12 5.43
C ASP A 90 -10.78 -8.04 5.45
N ALA A 91 -10.48 -8.66 4.32
CA ALA A 91 -9.29 -9.53 4.22
C ALA A 91 -8.00 -8.73 4.40
N VAL A 92 -7.94 -7.51 3.84
CA VAL A 92 -6.80 -6.62 4.02
C VAL A 92 -6.67 -6.21 5.49
N SER A 93 -7.78 -5.91 6.16
CA SER A 93 -7.78 -5.60 7.60
C SER A 93 -7.21 -6.77 8.42
N ALA A 94 -7.63 -7.99 8.11
CA ALA A 94 -7.12 -9.18 8.77
C ALA A 94 -5.61 -9.34 8.54
N ALA A 95 -5.14 -9.04 7.33
CA ALA A 95 -3.72 -9.10 7.00
C ALA A 95 -2.90 -8.08 7.80
N PHE A 96 -3.41 -6.86 7.97
CA PHE A 96 -2.75 -5.86 8.80
C PHE A 96 -2.65 -6.33 10.25
N ARG A 97 -3.71 -6.91 10.80
CA ARG A 97 -3.66 -7.47 12.16
C ARG A 97 -2.62 -8.58 12.26
N SER A 98 -2.63 -9.49 11.32
CA SER A 98 -1.73 -10.64 11.33
C SER A 98 -0.27 -10.22 11.27
N LYS A 99 0.05 -9.23 10.44
CA LYS A 99 1.44 -8.83 10.22
C LYS A 99 1.97 -7.87 11.30
N TYR A 100 1.15 -6.97 11.81
CA TYR A 100 1.64 -5.82 12.57
C TYR A 100 1.14 -5.72 14.02
N GLN A 101 0.04 -6.37 14.38
CA GLN A 101 -0.59 -6.11 15.67
C GLN A 101 0.30 -6.44 16.86
N GLN A 102 1.04 -7.53 16.78
CA GLN A 102 1.88 -7.97 17.89
C GLN A 102 2.98 -6.97 18.21
N SER A 103 3.59 -6.39 17.18
CA SER A 103 4.71 -5.45 17.35
C SER A 103 4.26 -4.00 17.45
N SER A 104 3.10 -3.65 16.91
CA SER A 104 2.63 -2.26 16.84
C SER A 104 1.10 -2.19 16.99
N PRO A 105 0.56 -2.52 18.17
CA PRO A 105 -0.89 -2.60 18.31
C PRO A 105 -1.62 -1.28 18.07
N ALA A 106 -1.11 -0.17 18.57
CA ALA A 106 -1.77 1.13 18.40
C ALA A 106 -1.79 1.57 16.94
N SER A 107 -0.67 1.40 16.24
CA SER A 107 -0.59 1.77 14.82
C SER A 107 -1.46 0.84 13.97
N THR A 108 -1.57 -0.43 14.35
CA THR A 108 -2.46 -1.36 13.65
C THR A 108 -3.91 -0.91 13.79
N GLU A 109 -4.33 -0.51 14.99
CA GLU A 109 -5.69 0.01 15.19
C GLU A 109 -5.96 1.23 14.30
N ALA A 110 -4.97 2.12 14.17
CA ALA A 110 -5.11 3.28 13.30
C ALA A 110 -5.39 2.87 11.84
N MET A 111 -4.80 1.77 11.38
CA MET A 111 -5.02 1.26 10.02
C MET A 111 -6.40 0.61 9.83
N LEU A 112 -7.12 0.38 10.92
CA LEU A 112 -8.44 -0.26 10.90
C LEU A 112 -9.58 0.72 11.15
N ARG A 113 -9.28 2.01 11.31
CA ARG A 113 -10.30 3.03 11.55
C ARG A 113 -11.20 3.24 10.35
N ALA A 114 -12.42 3.70 10.61
CA ALA A 114 -13.41 3.94 9.57
C ALA A 114 -12.89 4.89 8.48
N GLU A 115 -12.14 5.93 8.86
CA GLU A 115 -11.60 6.88 7.88
C GLU A 115 -10.42 6.33 7.08
N THR A 116 -9.80 5.25 7.53
CA THR A 116 -8.68 4.62 6.85
C THR A 116 -9.14 3.56 5.84
N LEU A 117 -10.21 2.85 6.14
CA LEU A 117 -10.70 1.77 5.27
C LEU A 117 -10.95 2.20 3.82
N PRO A 118 -11.55 3.38 3.55
CA PRO A 118 -11.77 3.82 2.16
C PRO A 118 -10.48 4.09 1.38
N THR A 119 -9.33 4.17 2.06
CA THR A 119 -8.05 4.39 1.39
C THR A 119 -7.34 3.11 0.98
N THR A 120 -8.01 1.96 1.08
CA THR A 120 -7.43 0.69 0.66
C THR A 120 -7.15 0.71 -0.83
N LEU A 121 -5.90 0.47 -1.20
CA LEU A 121 -5.46 0.45 -2.59
C LEU A 121 -4.80 -0.88 -2.89
N LYS A 122 -5.11 -1.43 -4.06
CA LYS A 122 -4.36 -2.56 -4.61
C LYS A 122 -3.27 -2.01 -5.49
N LEU A 123 -2.05 -2.50 -5.31
CA LEU A 123 -0.91 -2.13 -6.14
C LEU A 123 -0.61 -3.27 -7.10
N SER A 124 -0.56 -2.97 -8.38
CA SER A 124 -0.22 -3.93 -9.43
C SER A 124 1.09 -3.51 -10.09
N PRO A 125 1.81 -4.44 -10.75
CA PRO A 125 3.00 -4.06 -11.50
C PRO A 125 2.67 -3.04 -12.59
N ALA A 126 3.52 -2.05 -12.72
CA ALA A 126 3.35 -1.01 -13.76
C ALA A 126 4.31 -1.24 -14.91
#